data_e7d4a29ea4505682017a50abb28386d2
#
_entry.id   e7d4a29ea4505682017a50abb28386d2
#
_cell.length_a   1.000
_cell.length_b   1.000
_cell.length_c   1.000
_cell.angle_alpha   90.00
_cell.angle_beta   90.00
_cell.angle_gamma   90.00
#
_symmetry.space_group_name_H-M   'P 1'
#
loop_
_entity.id
_entity.type
_entity.pdbx_description
1 polymer ?
#
loop_
_entity_poly.entity_id
_entity_poly.type
_entity_poly.pdbx_seq_one_letter_code
_entity_poly.pdbx_strand_id
1 'polypeptide(L)'
;SITYKKLYEYALQFAHYLKKLGIEKGDRVAIMLPNSPQGVIGFYGSLLAGAIVVQTNPLYMEREIEHQMQDSGAKVILTLDILFPRVMKVMKNTELQHIIVAPIKDFLPFPKNLIYPFMQKKQYGIVVNVEHKGNHHLMSEILKTSPKTEIEYDGDPEQDLALLQYTGGTTGFPKGVMLTHNNLVANTKMCDAWLYKYKEGEEKVLAILPFFHVYGMTT
;
A
#
# COMPACT_ATOMS: atom_id res chain seq x y z
N SER A 1 -6.74 18.53 2.40
CA SER A 1 -6.15 17.79 3.53
C SER A 1 -7.07 16.67 3.96
N ILE A 2 -6.49 15.60 4.51
CA ILE A 2 -7.20 14.47 5.10
C ILE A 2 -6.88 14.49 6.59
N THR A 3 -7.89 14.36 7.45
CA THR A 3 -7.68 14.20 8.90
C THR A 3 -7.31 12.75 9.23
N TYR A 4 -6.64 12.52 10.36
CA TYR A 4 -6.34 11.16 10.83
C TYR A 4 -7.61 10.31 11.02
N LYS A 5 -8.68 10.89 11.57
CA LYS A 5 -9.99 10.24 11.66
C LYS A 5 -10.48 9.74 10.28
N LYS A 6 -10.39 10.60 9.27
CA LYS A 6 -10.82 10.23 7.91
C LYS A 6 -9.91 9.19 7.27
N LEU A 7 -8.60 9.27 7.54
CA LEU A 7 -7.64 8.27 7.10
C LEU A 7 -7.95 6.90 7.70
N TYR A 8 -8.25 6.85 8.99
CA TYR A 8 -8.65 5.63 9.69
C TYR A 8 -9.95 5.04 9.13
N GLU A 9 -10.99 5.86 8.92
CA GLU A 9 -12.22 5.41 8.24
C GLU A 9 -11.93 4.77 6.87
N TYR A 10 -11.04 5.36 6.10
CA TYR A 10 -10.64 4.81 4.80
C TYR A 10 -9.87 3.50 4.95
N ALA A 11 -9.01 3.37 5.95
CA ALA A 11 -8.30 2.12 6.23
C ALA A 11 -9.28 1.00 6.61
N LEU A 12 -10.30 1.27 7.44
CA LEU A 12 -11.38 0.32 7.76
C LEU A 12 -12.13 -0.11 6.49
N GLN A 13 -12.52 0.85 5.62
CA GLN A 13 -13.20 0.55 4.37
C GLN A 13 -12.36 -0.34 3.44
N PHE A 14 -11.07 -0.07 3.36
CA PHE A 14 -10.14 -0.89 2.57
C PHE A 14 -10.00 -2.29 3.16
N ALA A 15 -9.88 -2.42 4.47
CA ALA A 15 -9.79 -3.69 5.18
C ALA A 15 -11.05 -4.56 4.97
N HIS A 16 -12.24 -3.98 5.11
CA HIS A 16 -13.50 -4.68 4.81
C HIS A 16 -13.56 -5.17 3.38
N TYR A 17 -13.04 -4.38 2.44
CA TYR A 17 -13.02 -4.80 1.04
C TYR A 17 -12.06 -5.96 0.80
N LEU A 18 -10.88 -5.94 1.41
CA LEU A 18 -9.95 -7.07 1.35
C LEU A 18 -10.58 -8.36 1.88
N LYS A 19 -11.28 -8.29 3.03
CA LYS A 19 -12.03 -9.43 3.58
C LYS A 19 -13.12 -9.91 2.61
N LYS A 20 -13.84 -8.99 1.95
CA LYS A 20 -14.83 -9.33 0.90
C LYS A 20 -14.19 -10.05 -0.29
N LEU A 21 -12.93 -9.74 -0.63
CA LEU A 21 -12.16 -10.43 -1.67
C LEU A 21 -11.62 -11.81 -1.21
N GLY A 22 -11.90 -12.24 0.03
CA GLY A 22 -11.43 -13.51 0.57
C GLY A 22 -10.00 -13.45 1.12
N ILE A 23 -9.48 -12.26 1.42
CA ILE A 23 -8.17 -12.11 2.07
C ILE A 23 -8.32 -12.46 3.55
N GLU A 24 -7.52 -13.43 3.96
CA GLU A 24 -7.47 -13.97 5.31
C GLU A 24 -6.21 -13.53 6.05
N LYS A 25 -6.16 -13.77 7.36
CA LYS A 25 -4.97 -13.52 8.19
C LYS A 25 -3.75 -14.24 7.62
N GLY A 26 -2.66 -13.50 7.44
CA GLY A 26 -1.41 -14.03 6.89
C GLY A 26 -1.33 -14.03 5.36
N ASP A 27 -2.40 -13.67 4.65
CA ASP A 27 -2.33 -13.43 3.20
C ASP A 27 -1.51 -12.17 2.89
N ARG A 28 -0.88 -12.13 1.73
CA ARG A 28 0.01 -11.03 1.34
C ARG A 28 -0.70 -10.07 0.40
N VAL A 29 -0.59 -8.78 0.72
CA VAL A 29 -1.08 -7.65 -0.08
C VAL A 29 0.08 -6.77 -0.49
N ALA A 30 0.40 -6.72 -1.76
CA ALA A 30 1.46 -5.88 -2.29
C ALA A 30 0.98 -4.42 -2.45
N ILE A 31 1.84 -3.46 -2.05
CA ILE A 31 1.59 -2.03 -2.20
C ILE A 31 2.69 -1.44 -3.08
N MET A 32 2.34 -1.08 -4.31
CA MET A 32 3.24 -0.51 -5.30
C MET A 32 2.84 0.93 -5.61
N LEU A 33 3.03 1.81 -4.63
CA LEU A 33 2.63 3.22 -4.68
C LEU A 33 3.78 4.14 -4.23
N PRO A 34 3.86 5.36 -4.79
CA PRO A 34 4.68 6.42 -4.21
C PRO A 34 4.05 6.94 -2.92
N ASN A 35 4.76 7.88 -2.23
CA ASN A 35 4.20 8.57 -1.08
C ASN A 35 2.88 9.24 -1.44
N SER A 36 1.81 8.71 -0.89
CA SER A 36 0.46 9.16 -1.18
C SER A 36 -0.51 8.72 -0.08
N PRO A 37 -1.64 9.41 0.10
CA PRO A 37 -2.67 8.96 1.04
C PRO A 37 -3.16 7.55 0.75
N GLN A 38 -3.25 7.17 -0.52
CA GLN A 38 -3.65 5.83 -0.94
C GLN A 38 -2.69 4.74 -0.42
N GLY A 39 -1.38 5.02 -0.44
CA GLY A 39 -0.38 4.09 0.11
C GLY A 39 -0.56 3.88 1.61
N VAL A 40 -0.81 4.95 2.36
CA VAL A 40 -1.06 4.88 3.81
C VAL A 40 -2.37 4.13 4.12
N ILE A 41 -3.43 4.42 3.37
CA ILE A 41 -4.72 3.71 3.51
C ILE A 41 -4.55 2.22 3.21
N GLY A 42 -3.85 1.89 2.12
CA GLY A 42 -3.57 0.50 1.74
C GLY A 42 -2.75 -0.23 2.81
N PHE A 43 -1.71 0.42 3.35
CA PHE A 43 -0.87 -0.14 4.40
C PHE A 43 -1.67 -0.49 5.65
N TYR A 44 -2.29 0.50 6.29
CA TYR A 44 -3.05 0.27 7.51
C TYR A 44 -4.30 -0.58 7.29
N GLY A 45 -4.99 -0.42 6.15
CA GLY A 45 -6.14 -1.25 5.83
C GLY A 45 -5.77 -2.73 5.61
N SER A 46 -4.59 -3.02 5.04
CA SER A 46 -4.10 -4.40 4.95
C SER A 46 -3.80 -4.99 6.32
N LEU A 47 -3.14 -4.23 7.21
CA LEU A 47 -2.88 -4.67 8.58
C LEU A 47 -4.17 -4.90 9.38
N LEU A 48 -5.16 -4.00 9.26
CA LEU A 48 -6.48 -4.17 9.88
C LEU A 48 -7.24 -5.39 9.36
N ALA A 49 -7.01 -5.79 8.11
CA ALA A 49 -7.56 -7.04 7.57
C ALA A 49 -6.85 -8.30 8.09
N GLY A 50 -5.72 -8.16 8.79
CA GLY A 50 -4.86 -9.25 9.22
C GLY A 50 -3.88 -9.70 8.14
N ALA A 51 -3.76 -8.97 7.04
CA ALA A 51 -2.87 -9.30 5.94
C ALA A 51 -1.44 -8.82 6.20
N ILE A 52 -0.48 -9.48 5.55
CA ILE A 52 0.94 -9.09 5.54
C ILE A 52 1.17 -8.15 4.34
N VAL A 53 1.68 -6.97 4.61
CA VAL A 53 2.03 -6.01 3.55
C VAL A 53 3.31 -6.42 2.84
N VAL A 54 3.34 -6.32 1.51
CA VAL A 54 4.55 -6.47 0.69
C VAL A 54 4.86 -5.12 0.06
N GLN A 55 5.84 -4.40 0.62
CA GLN A 55 6.24 -3.11 0.07
C GLN A 55 6.98 -3.29 -1.26
N THR A 56 6.43 -2.69 -2.30
CA THR A 56 6.92 -2.85 -3.67
C THR A 56 7.32 -1.49 -4.24
N ASN A 57 8.54 -1.40 -4.77
CA ASN A 57 9.02 -0.17 -5.39
C ASN A 57 8.24 0.13 -6.68
N PRO A 58 7.56 1.30 -6.80
CA PRO A 58 6.81 1.65 -8.01
C PRO A 58 7.67 1.84 -9.26
N LEU A 59 9.00 1.90 -9.11
CA LEU A 59 9.93 2.00 -10.23
C LEU A 59 10.35 0.63 -10.78
N TYR A 60 9.95 -0.47 -10.13
CA TYR A 60 10.28 -1.82 -10.61
C TYR A 60 9.74 -2.09 -12.01
N MET A 61 10.54 -2.80 -12.80
CA MET A 61 10.15 -3.31 -14.11
C MET A 61 9.46 -4.68 -13.96
N GLU A 62 8.93 -5.21 -15.03
CA GLU A 62 8.13 -6.44 -15.04
C GLU A 62 8.83 -7.63 -14.35
N ARG A 63 10.12 -7.83 -14.61
CA ARG A 63 10.90 -8.94 -14.03
C ARG A 63 11.02 -8.86 -12.51
N GLU A 64 11.23 -7.67 -11.98
CA GLU A 64 11.36 -7.44 -10.53
C GLU A 64 10.03 -7.61 -9.82
N ILE A 65 8.94 -7.12 -10.45
CA ILE A 65 7.58 -7.30 -9.92
C ILE A 65 7.23 -8.78 -9.93
N GLU A 66 7.45 -9.49 -11.04
CA GLU A 66 7.15 -10.91 -11.17
C GLU A 66 7.88 -11.72 -10.10
N HIS A 67 9.20 -11.50 -9.94
CA HIS A 67 9.97 -12.16 -8.91
C HIS A 67 9.41 -11.90 -7.50
N GLN A 68 9.14 -10.64 -7.16
CA GLN A 68 8.63 -10.30 -5.83
C GLN A 68 7.24 -10.88 -5.56
N MET A 69 6.35 -10.87 -6.55
CA MET A 69 5.00 -11.46 -6.41
C MET A 69 5.05 -12.98 -6.29
N GLN A 70 5.93 -13.66 -7.02
CA GLN A 70 6.14 -15.11 -6.91
C GLN A 70 6.73 -15.49 -5.54
N ASP A 71 7.79 -14.81 -5.10
CA ASP A 71 8.49 -15.11 -3.85
C ASP A 71 7.60 -14.81 -2.62
N SER A 72 6.85 -13.70 -2.64
CA SER A 72 5.94 -13.35 -1.56
C SER A 72 4.62 -14.12 -1.58
N GLY A 73 4.19 -14.65 -2.73
CA GLY A 73 2.86 -15.23 -2.94
C GLY A 73 1.74 -14.21 -2.69
N ALA A 74 1.93 -12.95 -3.09
CA ALA A 74 0.93 -11.91 -2.93
C ALA A 74 -0.33 -12.20 -3.76
N LYS A 75 -1.51 -12.13 -3.13
CA LYS A 75 -2.81 -12.35 -3.77
C LYS A 75 -3.42 -11.06 -4.35
N VAL A 76 -3.12 -9.94 -3.73
CA VAL A 76 -3.62 -8.61 -4.14
C VAL A 76 -2.46 -7.67 -4.34
N ILE A 77 -2.56 -6.79 -5.35
CA ILE A 77 -1.65 -5.66 -5.52
C ILE A 77 -2.43 -4.35 -5.62
N LEU A 78 -2.05 -3.37 -4.79
CA LEU A 78 -2.52 -1.98 -4.85
C LEU A 78 -1.50 -1.16 -5.63
N THR A 79 -1.92 -0.53 -6.74
CA THR A 79 -1.01 0.16 -7.66
C THR A 79 -1.62 1.41 -8.30
N LEU A 80 -0.80 2.20 -9.01
CA LEU A 80 -1.26 3.33 -9.81
C LEU A 80 -1.89 2.86 -11.13
N ASP A 81 -2.77 3.70 -11.69
CA ASP A 81 -3.35 3.52 -13.03
C ASP A 81 -2.28 3.38 -14.12
N ILE A 82 -1.24 4.22 -14.11
CA ILE A 82 -0.13 4.17 -15.07
C ILE A 82 0.71 2.88 -15.00
N LEU A 83 0.72 2.21 -13.86
CA LEU A 83 1.44 0.96 -13.64
C LEU A 83 0.58 -0.28 -13.91
N PHE A 84 -0.74 -0.11 -14.01
CA PHE A 84 -1.68 -1.20 -14.24
C PHE A 84 -1.33 -2.08 -15.45
N PRO A 85 -0.96 -1.55 -16.63
CA PRO A 85 -0.59 -2.40 -17.78
C PRO A 85 0.63 -3.28 -17.51
N ARG A 86 1.59 -2.79 -16.69
CA ARG A 86 2.78 -3.54 -16.29
C ARG A 86 2.42 -4.70 -15.34
N VAL A 87 1.57 -4.44 -14.36
CA VAL A 87 1.08 -5.46 -13.42
C VAL A 87 0.28 -6.53 -14.14
N MET A 88 -0.57 -6.15 -15.09
CA MET A 88 -1.35 -7.09 -15.90
C MET A 88 -0.49 -8.10 -16.67
N LYS A 89 0.69 -7.72 -17.11
CA LYS A 89 1.60 -8.62 -17.83
C LYS A 89 2.15 -9.71 -16.91
N VAL A 90 2.49 -9.37 -15.67
CA VAL A 90 3.09 -10.31 -14.72
C VAL A 90 2.06 -11.15 -13.97
N MET A 91 0.81 -10.70 -13.94
CA MET A 91 -0.27 -11.40 -13.22
C MET A 91 -0.41 -12.86 -13.64
N LYS A 92 -0.19 -13.17 -14.93
CA LYS A 92 -0.33 -14.53 -15.47
C LYS A 92 0.67 -15.53 -14.90
N ASN A 93 1.81 -15.04 -14.43
CA ASN A 93 2.94 -15.84 -13.93
C ASN A 93 3.06 -15.80 -12.41
N THR A 94 2.08 -15.24 -11.71
CA THR A 94 2.10 -15.01 -10.26
C THR A 94 0.81 -15.49 -9.61
N GLU A 95 0.75 -15.49 -8.28
CA GLU A 95 -0.46 -15.83 -7.52
C GLU A 95 -1.45 -14.64 -7.37
N LEU A 96 -1.19 -13.51 -8.05
CA LEU A 96 -2.07 -12.35 -8.00
C LEU A 96 -3.47 -12.69 -8.51
N GLN A 97 -4.45 -12.50 -7.67
CA GLN A 97 -5.88 -12.71 -7.96
C GLN A 97 -6.58 -11.39 -8.25
N HIS A 98 -6.19 -10.31 -7.58
CA HIS A 98 -6.86 -9.01 -7.67
C HIS A 98 -5.86 -7.86 -7.83
N ILE A 99 -6.23 -6.86 -8.65
CA ILE A 99 -5.50 -5.61 -8.80
C ILE A 99 -6.41 -4.48 -8.34
N ILE A 100 -5.97 -3.74 -7.32
CA ILE A 100 -6.64 -2.51 -6.87
C ILE A 100 -5.89 -1.32 -7.44
N VAL A 101 -6.59 -0.47 -8.17
CA VAL A 101 -6.02 0.70 -8.82
C VAL A 101 -6.40 1.97 -8.07
N ALA A 102 -5.40 2.76 -7.73
CA ALA A 102 -5.51 4.00 -6.98
C ALA A 102 -4.89 5.18 -7.75
N PRO A 103 -5.63 5.82 -8.67
CA PRO A 103 -5.12 6.98 -9.42
C PRO A 103 -4.77 8.14 -8.47
N ILE A 104 -3.66 8.80 -8.73
CA ILE A 104 -3.22 9.96 -7.91
C ILE A 104 -4.29 11.07 -7.92
N LYS A 105 -4.99 11.28 -9.05
CA LYS A 105 -6.00 12.32 -9.20
C LYS A 105 -7.11 12.25 -8.15
N ASP A 106 -7.43 11.06 -7.62
CA ASP A 106 -8.57 10.86 -6.73
C ASP A 106 -8.38 11.54 -5.36
N PHE A 107 -7.14 11.86 -4.98
CA PHE A 107 -6.79 12.57 -3.75
C PHE A 107 -6.21 13.98 -3.98
N LEU A 108 -6.20 14.44 -5.23
CA LEU A 108 -5.81 15.82 -5.53
C LEU A 108 -6.97 16.79 -5.27
N PRO A 109 -6.69 17.99 -4.71
CA PRO A 109 -7.71 19.02 -4.53
C PRO A 109 -8.14 19.61 -5.88
N PHE A 110 -9.38 20.12 -5.93
CA PHE A 110 -9.85 20.93 -7.06
C PHE A 110 -9.00 22.21 -7.19
N PRO A 111 -8.62 22.65 -8.39
CA PRO A 111 -8.91 22.04 -9.70
C PRO A 111 -7.83 21.05 -10.19
N LYS A 112 -6.82 20.72 -9.37
CA LYS A 112 -5.69 19.87 -9.77
C LYS A 112 -6.12 18.47 -10.23
N ASN A 113 -7.17 17.91 -9.60
CA ASN A 113 -7.74 16.61 -9.97
C ASN A 113 -8.27 16.57 -11.42
N LEU A 114 -8.78 17.70 -11.95
CA LEU A 114 -9.26 17.80 -13.33
C LEU A 114 -8.13 17.98 -14.34
N ILE A 115 -7.07 18.67 -13.96
CA ILE A 115 -5.93 18.99 -14.83
C ILE A 115 -4.96 17.79 -14.89
N TYR A 116 -4.87 16.99 -13.82
CA TYR A 116 -3.90 15.90 -13.69
C TYR A 116 -3.91 14.90 -14.85
N PRO A 117 -5.06 14.42 -15.39
CA PRO A 117 -5.06 13.49 -16.52
C PRO A 117 -4.40 14.07 -17.78
N PHE A 118 -4.50 15.37 -18.02
CA PHE A 118 -3.82 16.04 -19.14
C PHE A 118 -2.30 16.09 -18.92
N MET A 119 -1.88 16.39 -17.68
CA MET A 119 -0.46 16.38 -17.32
C MET A 119 0.11 14.96 -17.41
N GLN A 120 -0.61 13.97 -16.92
CA GLN A 120 -0.26 12.55 -16.99
C GLN A 120 -0.06 12.09 -18.43
N LYS A 121 -1.01 12.45 -19.33
CA LYS A 121 -0.88 12.16 -20.77
C LYS A 121 0.35 12.82 -21.39
N LYS A 122 0.63 14.08 -21.04
CA LYS A 122 1.80 14.80 -21.54
C LYS A 122 3.11 14.19 -21.05
N GLN A 123 3.16 13.74 -19.78
CA GLN A 123 4.38 13.24 -19.14
C GLN A 123 4.68 11.78 -19.46
N TYR A 124 3.64 10.93 -19.47
CA TYR A 124 3.79 9.48 -19.62
C TYR A 124 3.26 8.93 -20.96
N GLY A 125 2.69 9.78 -21.80
CA GLY A 125 2.14 9.39 -23.09
C GLY A 125 0.82 8.61 -23.06
N ILE A 126 0.36 8.22 -21.85
CA ILE A 126 -0.83 7.38 -21.68
C ILE A 126 -1.77 7.94 -20.60
N VAL A 127 -3.05 7.68 -20.80
CA VAL A 127 -4.08 7.74 -19.75
C VAL A 127 -4.71 6.35 -19.70
N VAL A 128 -4.64 5.70 -18.56
CA VAL A 128 -5.19 4.36 -18.37
C VAL A 128 -6.54 4.49 -17.69
N ASN A 129 -7.59 4.05 -18.37
CA ASN A 129 -8.91 3.92 -17.77
C ASN A 129 -9.09 2.47 -17.33
N VAL A 130 -9.28 2.27 -16.03
CA VAL A 130 -9.54 0.96 -15.44
C VAL A 130 -11.00 0.91 -15.01
N GLU A 131 -11.71 -0.12 -15.44
CA GLU A 131 -13.07 -0.39 -14.97
C GLU A 131 -13.03 -1.20 -13.67
N HIS A 132 -13.93 -0.87 -12.75
CA HIS A 132 -14.18 -1.67 -11.54
C HIS A 132 -15.01 -2.90 -11.92
N LYS A 133 -14.35 -3.97 -12.36
CA LYS A 133 -15.00 -5.17 -12.88
C LYS A 133 -14.14 -6.42 -12.74
N GLY A 134 -14.74 -7.53 -12.36
CA GLY A 134 -14.03 -8.81 -12.22
C GLY A 134 -12.95 -8.73 -11.13
N ASN A 135 -11.71 -8.94 -11.50
CA ASN A 135 -10.55 -8.89 -10.61
C ASN A 135 -9.81 -7.53 -10.62
N HIS A 136 -10.37 -6.52 -11.27
CA HIS A 136 -9.86 -5.15 -11.28
C HIS A 136 -10.78 -4.25 -10.45
N HIS A 137 -10.22 -3.53 -9.50
CA HIS A 137 -10.96 -2.75 -8.53
C HIS A 137 -10.44 -1.31 -8.49
N LEU A 138 -11.35 -0.34 -8.38
CA LEU A 138 -10.98 1.07 -8.18
C LEU A 138 -11.04 1.39 -6.69
N MET A 139 -9.95 1.93 -6.13
CA MET A 139 -9.90 2.32 -4.72
C MET A 139 -10.98 3.36 -4.38
N SER A 140 -11.27 4.29 -5.28
CA SER A 140 -12.33 5.29 -5.09
C SER A 140 -13.72 4.67 -4.92
N GLU A 141 -14.03 3.55 -5.58
CA GLU A 141 -15.31 2.84 -5.41
C GLU A 141 -15.30 2.03 -4.10
N ILE A 142 -14.18 1.42 -3.76
CA ILE A 142 -14.00 0.73 -2.47
C ILE A 142 -14.30 1.67 -1.30
N LEU A 143 -13.71 2.87 -1.32
CA LEU A 143 -13.86 3.86 -0.25
C LEU A 143 -15.24 4.54 -0.21
N LYS A 144 -16.09 4.35 -1.21
CA LYS A 144 -17.47 4.82 -1.21
C LYS A 144 -18.46 3.78 -0.68
N THR A 145 -18.20 2.51 -0.98
CA THR A 145 -19.19 1.43 -0.83
C THR A 145 -18.95 0.52 0.36
N SER A 146 -17.70 0.47 0.87
CA SER A 146 -17.35 -0.44 1.98
C SER A 146 -17.75 0.12 3.35
N PRO A 147 -18.06 -0.75 4.33
CA PRO A 147 -18.37 -0.33 5.70
C PRO A 147 -17.18 0.35 6.39
N LYS A 148 -17.47 1.09 7.47
CA LYS A 148 -16.47 1.78 8.33
C LYS A 148 -16.51 1.24 9.76
N THR A 149 -17.13 0.08 9.96
CA THR A 149 -17.23 -0.55 11.27
C THR A 149 -15.86 -1.05 11.72
N GLU A 150 -15.64 -1.02 13.02
CA GLU A 150 -14.42 -1.55 13.61
C GLU A 150 -14.22 -3.02 13.26
N ILE A 151 -12.96 -3.39 13.11
CA ILE A 151 -12.54 -4.77 12.87
C ILE A 151 -11.71 -5.19 14.08
N GLU A 152 -12.20 -6.21 14.78
CA GLU A 152 -11.41 -6.82 15.85
C GLU A 152 -10.24 -7.58 15.23
N TYR A 153 -9.05 -7.29 15.70
CA TYR A 153 -7.84 -8.00 15.33
C TYR A 153 -7.52 -9.04 16.40
N ASP A 154 -7.68 -10.31 16.03
CA ASP A 154 -7.29 -11.45 16.87
C ASP A 154 -5.90 -11.94 16.43
N GLY A 155 -4.89 -11.29 16.94
CA GLY A 155 -3.51 -11.56 16.58
C GLY A 155 -2.53 -11.36 17.70
N ASP A 156 -1.37 -12.04 17.59
CA ASP A 156 -0.21 -11.87 18.45
C ASP A 156 0.81 -10.93 17.78
N PRO A 157 1.00 -9.69 18.27
CA PRO A 157 1.90 -8.74 17.64
C PRO A 157 3.38 -9.17 17.65
N GLU A 158 3.77 -10.13 18.49
CA GLU A 158 5.14 -10.65 18.53
C GLU A 158 5.39 -11.75 17.49
N GLN A 159 4.35 -12.49 17.12
CA GLN A 159 4.43 -13.62 16.20
C GLN A 159 3.89 -13.27 14.80
N ASP A 160 2.84 -12.48 14.73
CA ASP A 160 2.20 -12.14 13.47
C ASP A 160 3.06 -11.19 12.63
N LEU A 161 3.28 -11.58 11.39
CA LEU A 161 3.99 -10.74 10.43
C LEU A 161 3.09 -9.57 9.98
N ALA A 162 3.67 -8.38 9.98
CA ALA A 162 3.04 -7.17 9.45
C ALA A 162 3.55 -6.83 8.05
N LEU A 163 4.83 -7.12 7.78
CA LEU A 163 5.50 -6.61 6.60
C LEU A 163 6.55 -7.58 6.05
N LEU A 164 6.59 -7.72 4.73
CA LEU A 164 7.72 -8.23 3.98
C LEU A 164 8.43 -7.05 3.31
N GLN A 165 9.63 -6.73 3.79
CA GLN A 165 10.47 -5.68 3.22
C GLN A 165 11.56 -6.30 2.36
N TYR A 166 11.49 -6.08 1.04
CA TYR A 166 12.50 -6.58 0.13
C TYR A 166 13.75 -5.70 0.13
N THR A 167 14.90 -6.33 0.29
CA THR A 167 16.21 -5.66 0.28
C THR A 167 17.05 -6.16 -0.86
N GLY A 168 17.77 -5.25 -1.53
CA GLY A 168 18.77 -5.63 -2.54
C GLY A 168 19.92 -6.39 -1.87
N GLY A 169 20.03 -7.68 -2.15
CA GLY A 169 21.17 -8.50 -1.70
C GLY A 169 22.40 -8.24 -2.57
N THR A 170 23.60 -8.34 -1.97
CA THR A 170 24.88 -8.26 -2.69
C THR A 170 25.15 -9.48 -3.58
N THR A 171 24.36 -10.54 -3.46
CA THR A 171 24.62 -11.87 -4.02
C THR A 171 23.53 -12.44 -4.91
N GLY A 172 22.52 -11.67 -5.34
CA GLY A 172 21.45 -12.21 -6.17
C GLY A 172 20.11 -11.45 -6.07
N PHE A 173 19.02 -12.17 -6.20
CA PHE A 173 17.66 -11.61 -6.13
C PHE A 173 17.36 -11.01 -4.74
N PRO A 174 16.58 -9.93 -4.68
CA PRO A 174 16.12 -9.34 -3.42
C PRO A 174 15.42 -10.38 -2.54
N LYS A 175 15.69 -10.33 -1.23
CA LYS A 175 15.08 -11.21 -0.23
C LYS A 175 14.08 -10.43 0.62
N GLY A 176 12.94 -11.04 0.93
CA GLY A 176 11.91 -10.48 1.81
C GLY A 176 12.29 -10.64 3.28
N VAL A 177 12.64 -9.53 3.94
CA VAL A 177 12.82 -9.51 5.40
C VAL A 177 11.44 -9.53 6.05
N MET A 178 11.22 -10.49 6.94
CA MET A 178 9.97 -10.67 7.68
C MET A 178 9.99 -9.81 8.94
N LEU A 179 9.04 -8.88 9.05
CA LEU A 179 8.89 -7.99 10.20
C LEU A 179 7.53 -8.21 10.87
N THR A 180 7.54 -8.46 12.18
CA THR A 180 6.31 -8.57 12.99
C THR A 180 5.75 -7.19 13.30
N HIS A 181 4.49 -7.13 13.77
CA HIS A 181 3.91 -5.90 14.27
C HIS A 181 4.76 -5.28 15.39
N ASN A 182 5.27 -6.13 16.30
CA ASN A 182 6.13 -5.68 17.40
C ASN A 182 7.44 -5.06 16.91
N ASN A 183 8.06 -5.60 15.84
CA ASN A 183 9.27 -5.01 15.26
C ASN A 183 9.03 -3.57 14.78
N LEU A 184 7.90 -3.32 14.10
CA LEU A 184 7.55 -1.98 13.60
C LEU A 184 7.27 -1.01 14.75
N VAL A 185 6.47 -1.42 15.73
CA VAL A 185 6.14 -0.60 16.92
C VAL A 185 7.40 -0.30 17.76
N ALA A 186 8.26 -1.30 17.97
CA ALA A 186 9.49 -1.11 18.72
C ALA A 186 10.41 -0.10 18.03
N ASN A 187 10.57 -0.17 16.71
CA ASN A 187 11.36 0.80 15.95
C ASN A 187 10.78 2.21 16.05
N THR A 188 9.46 2.36 15.88
CA THR A 188 8.78 3.65 16.03
C THR A 188 8.98 4.24 17.42
N LYS A 189 8.85 3.44 18.48
CA LYS A 189 9.11 3.90 19.86
C LYS A 189 10.56 4.30 20.10
N MET A 190 11.51 3.59 19.48
CA MET A 190 12.93 4.00 19.53
C MET A 190 13.16 5.35 18.84
N CYS A 191 12.54 5.59 17.68
CA CYS A 191 12.62 6.88 17.00
C CYS A 191 11.99 8.00 17.86
N ASP A 192 10.82 7.77 18.45
CA ASP A 192 10.14 8.71 19.34
C ASP A 192 11.00 9.09 20.54
N ALA A 193 11.67 8.13 21.16
CA ALA A 193 12.57 8.37 22.30
C ALA A 193 13.75 9.31 21.98
N TRP A 194 14.19 9.40 20.71
CA TRP A 194 15.21 10.34 20.24
C TRP A 194 14.67 11.74 20.01
N LEU A 195 13.36 11.89 19.79
CA LEU A 195 12.68 13.16 19.52
C LEU A 195 12.22 13.85 20.81
N TYR A 196 13.12 14.01 21.79
CA TYR A 196 12.82 14.46 23.15
C TYR A 196 12.17 15.85 23.30
N LYS A 197 12.13 16.65 22.23
CA LYS A 197 11.43 17.96 22.18
C LYS A 197 10.11 17.90 21.43
N TYR A 198 9.75 16.74 20.98
CA TYR A 198 8.56 16.48 20.21
C TYR A 198 7.30 16.63 21.08
N LYS A 199 6.26 17.22 20.49
CA LYS A 199 4.94 17.33 21.12
C LYS A 199 3.93 16.59 20.27
N GLU A 200 3.36 15.55 20.81
CA GLU A 200 2.38 14.73 20.13
C GLU A 200 1.21 15.58 19.59
N GLY A 201 0.88 15.41 18.32
CA GLY A 201 -0.22 16.11 17.66
C GLY A 201 0.06 17.54 17.20
N GLU A 202 1.20 18.15 17.59
CA GLU A 202 1.57 19.51 17.17
C GLU A 202 2.59 19.53 16.03
N GLU A 203 3.33 18.45 15.82
CA GLU A 203 4.44 18.40 14.88
C GLU A 203 3.97 18.28 13.41
N LYS A 204 4.80 18.83 12.53
CA LYS A 204 4.59 18.73 11.08
C LYS A 204 5.81 18.09 10.44
N VAL A 205 5.64 16.91 9.88
CA VAL A 205 6.71 16.17 9.22
C VAL A 205 6.56 16.26 7.70
N LEU A 206 7.66 16.58 7.02
CA LEU A 206 7.70 16.56 5.57
C LEU A 206 8.09 15.15 5.09
N ALA A 207 7.12 14.39 4.62
CA ALA A 207 7.26 12.99 4.18
C ALA A 207 7.93 12.91 2.80
N ILE A 208 9.25 13.17 2.72
CA ILE A 208 10.03 13.10 1.47
C ILE A 208 10.56 11.67 1.24
N LEU A 209 10.92 10.97 2.31
CA LEU A 209 11.51 9.64 2.22
C LEU A 209 10.48 8.64 1.67
N PRO A 210 10.89 7.73 0.77
CA PRO A 210 9.95 6.79 0.16
C PRO A 210 9.29 5.87 1.18
N PHE A 211 7.96 5.80 1.21
CA PHE A 211 7.21 4.92 2.12
C PHE A 211 7.30 3.44 1.74
N PHE A 212 7.68 3.12 0.51
CA PHE A 212 7.99 1.73 0.15
C PHE A 212 9.33 1.23 0.70
N HIS A 213 10.10 2.11 1.35
CA HIS A 213 11.34 1.77 2.08
C HIS A 213 11.07 1.86 3.59
N VAL A 214 11.50 0.85 4.35
CA VAL A 214 11.21 0.73 5.79
C VAL A 214 11.60 1.98 6.59
N TYR A 215 12.70 2.64 6.25
CA TYR A 215 13.12 3.85 6.93
C TYR A 215 12.08 4.99 6.81
N GLY A 216 11.62 5.28 5.59
CA GLY A 216 10.60 6.31 5.38
C GLY A 216 9.21 5.93 5.90
N MET A 217 8.97 4.64 6.14
CA MET A 217 7.69 4.14 6.65
C MET A 217 7.58 4.25 8.18
N THR A 218 8.70 4.10 8.91
CA THR A 218 8.72 4.02 10.39
C THR A 218 9.22 5.30 11.07
N THR A 219 9.78 6.25 10.32
CA THR A 219 10.20 7.59 10.79
C THR A 219 9.20 8.66 10.35
#